data_659b67b8644a9703b03beab613ddadea
#
_entry.id   659b67b8644a9703b03beab613ddadea
#
_cell.length_a   1.000
_cell.length_b   1.000
_cell.length_c   1.000
_cell.angle_alpha   90.00
_cell.angle_beta   90.00
_cell.angle_gamma   90.00
#
_symmetry.space_group_name_H-M   'P 1'
#
loop_
_entity.id
_entity.type
_entity.pdbx_description
1 polymer ?
#
loop_
_entity_poly.entity_id
_entity_poly.type
_entity_poly.pdbx_seq_one_letter_code
_entity_poly.pdbx_strand_id
1 'polypeptide(L)'
;MTKGGHTPEGQEPRRAFARRGALFGLVSIGGLAATGYWFNIRGVVTGDTAVSVESAFRGARDGDFTLIDIRRPDEWARTGVGVGAIPIDMRDRDFVTQLLSKVSGKDAAIALICARGVRSRGLTKRLTEAGFTNIIDVPEGMQGSGAGPGWLGAGLPVTFP
;
A
#
# COMPACT_ATOMS: atom_id res chain seq x y z
N MET A 1 27.84 -32.60 -89.80
CA MET A 1 26.53 -33.20 -89.47
C MET A 1 26.41 -33.27 -87.98
N THR A 2 25.27 -32.76 -87.44
CA THR A 2 24.72 -32.96 -86.12
C THR A 2 25.10 -31.90 -85.04
N LYS A 3 24.31 -31.02 -84.93
CA LYS A 3 23.21 -30.61 -84.05
C LYS A 3 23.62 -30.46 -82.61
N GLY A 4 23.72 -29.18 -82.22
CA GLY A 4 23.78 -28.70 -80.88
C GLY A 4 22.42 -28.80 -80.15
N GLY A 5 22.46 -29.25 -78.97
CA GLY A 5 21.33 -29.19 -78.02
C GLY A 5 21.48 -28.02 -77.10
N HIS A 6 20.51 -27.17 -77.15
CA HIS A 6 20.39 -26.00 -76.26
C HIS A 6 19.65 -26.42 -74.97
N THR A 7 20.29 -26.27 -73.88
CA THR A 7 19.68 -26.50 -72.55
C THR A 7 19.13 -25.18 -72.02
N PRO A 8 17.89 -25.09 -71.62
CA PRO A 8 17.40 -23.84 -70.97
C PRO A 8 17.75 -23.80 -69.48
N GLU A 9 18.19 -22.65 -69.11
CA GLU A 9 18.57 -22.15 -67.83
C GLU A 9 17.40 -22.24 -66.87
N GLY A 10 17.63 -22.90 -65.76
CA GLY A 10 16.64 -23.04 -64.67
C GLY A 10 16.42 -21.72 -63.95
N GLN A 11 15.20 -21.28 -63.92
CA GLN A 11 14.73 -20.18 -63.10
C GLN A 11 14.68 -20.63 -61.64
N GLU A 12 15.47 -20.01 -60.79
CA GLU A 12 15.36 -20.14 -59.35
C GLU A 12 14.05 -19.51 -58.85
N PRO A 13 13.32 -20.14 -57.90
CA PRO A 13 12.15 -19.56 -57.31
C PRO A 13 12.58 -18.47 -56.28
N ARG A 14 12.12 -17.27 -56.52
CA ARG A 14 12.21 -16.15 -55.59
C ARG A 14 11.55 -16.50 -54.26
N ARG A 15 12.34 -16.71 -53.23
CA ARG A 15 11.88 -16.85 -51.86
C ARG A 15 11.17 -15.56 -51.43
N ALA A 16 9.85 -15.63 -51.31
CA ALA A 16 9.03 -14.59 -50.68
C ALA A 16 9.39 -14.54 -49.19
N PHE A 17 10.11 -13.49 -48.82
CA PHE A 17 10.30 -13.13 -47.42
C PHE A 17 8.93 -12.69 -46.84
N ALA A 18 8.27 -13.61 -46.18
CA ALA A 18 7.09 -13.31 -45.39
C ALA A 18 7.54 -12.41 -44.23
N ARG A 19 7.19 -11.14 -44.33
CA ARG A 19 7.25 -10.17 -43.23
C ARG A 19 6.29 -10.63 -42.12
N ARG A 20 6.79 -11.46 -41.21
CA ARG A 20 6.21 -11.62 -39.87
C ARG A 20 6.84 -10.55 -38.99
N GLY A 21 6.44 -9.31 -39.22
CA GLY A 21 6.72 -8.20 -38.34
C GLY A 21 5.77 -8.27 -37.13
N ALA A 22 6.34 -8.47 -35.98
CA ALA A 22 6.27 -7.62 -34.82
C ALA A 22 4.87 -7.07 -34.50
N LEU A 23 4.11 -7.87 -33.78
CA LEU A 23 3.02 -7.43 -32.88
C LEU A 23 3.28 -8.01 -31.47
N PHE A 24 4.46 -7.71 -30.91
CA PHE A 24 4.77 -7.93 -29.50
C PHE A 24 5.48 -6.68 -28.99
N GLY A 25 4.73 -5.76 -28.41
CA GLY A 25 5.36 -4.57 -27.89
C GLY A 25 4.46 -3.50 -27.30
N LEU A 26 3.26 -3.80 -26.74
CA LEU A 26 2.47 -2.78 -26.07
C LEU A 26 1.60 -3.29 -24.89
N VAL A 27 2.00 -4.36 -24.19
CA VAL A 27 1.26 -4.81 -22.99
C VAL A 27 2.11 -4.77 -21.71
N SER A 28 3.35 -4.27 -21.76
CA SER A 28 4.29 -4.48 -20.64
C SER A 28 4.47 -3.27 -19.70
N ILE A 29 3.92 -2.10 -19.97
CA ILE A 29 4.17 -0.90 -19.14
C ILE A 29 3.06 -0.68 -18.11
N GLY A 30 1.81 -1.08 -18.40
CA GLY A 30 0.70 -0.95 -17.46
C GLY A 30 0.70 -1.99 -16.33
N GLY A 31 1.23 -3.19 -16.59
CA GLY A 31 1.25 -4.28 -15.63
C GLY A 31 2.29 -4.11 -14.51
N LEU A 32 3.43 -3.48 -14.78
CA LEU A 32 4.49 -3.27 -13.78
C LEU A 32 4.16 -2.15 -12.81
N ALA A 33 3.42 -1.13 -13.24
CA ALA A 33 2.98 -0.06 -12.34
C ALA A 33 1.87 -0.52 -11.39
N ALA A 34 0.92 -1.33 -11.89
CA ALA A 34 -0.15 -1.89 -11.06
C ALA A 34 0.37 -2.97 -10.10
N THR A 35 1.31 -3.84 -10.53
CA THR A 35 1.95 -4.82 -9.65
C THR A 35 2.87 -4.14 -8.64
N GLY A 36 3.60 -3.07 -9.00
CA GLY A 36 4.41 -2.28 -8.06
C GLY A 36 3.57 -1.60 -7.00
N TYR A 37 2.42 -1.03 -7.37
CA TYR A 37 1.47 -0.43 -6.44
C TYR A 37 0.83 -1.49 -5.52
N TRP A 38 0.43 -2.64 -6.05
CA TRP A 38 -0.12 -3.78 -5.29
C TRP A 38 0.93 -4.45 -4.39
N PHE A 39 2.19 -4.55 -4.83
CA PHE A 39 3.29 -5.08 -4.02
C PHE A 39 3.71 -4.09 -2.93
N ASN A 40 3.65 -2.78 -3.18
CA ASN A 40 3.95 -1.77 -2.17
C ASN A 40 2.88 -1.71 -1.06
N ILE A 41 1.63 -2.11 -1.34
CA ILE A 41 0.54 -2.21 -0.36
C ILE A 41 0.49 -3.61 0.28
N ARG A 42 0.76 -4.68 -0.48
CA ARG A 42 0.73 -6.07 0.02
C ARG A 42 2.09 -6.64 0.45
N GLY A 43 3.20 -6.07 -0.01
CA GLY A 43 4.56 -6.44 0.42
C GLY A 43 4.96 -5.94 1.79
N VAL A 44 4.02 -5.33 2.48
CA VAL A 44 4.17 -4.64 3.75
C VAL A 44 3.76 -5.52 4.95
N VAL A 45 3.70 -6.82 4.81
CA VAL A 45 3.12 -7.72 5.80
C VAL A 45 4.17 -8.57 6.53
N THR A 46 5.38 -8.06 6.74
CA THR A 46 6.32 -8.73 7.67
C THR A 46 7.16 -7.69 8.41
N GLY A 47 6.72 -7.32 9.62
CA GLY A 47 7.51 -6.67 10.68
C GLY A 47 8.21 -5.35 10.30
N ASP A 48 7.82 -4.23 10.87
CA ASP A 48 8.28 -2.84 10.67
C ASP A 48 7.66 -2.10 9.47
N THR A 49 6.39 -2.30 9.24
CA THR A 49 5.67 -1.55 8.22
C THR A 49 5.29 -0.18 8.73
N ALA A 50 5.95 0.84 8.20
CA ALA A 50 5.59 2.23 8.42
C ALA A 50 5.04 2.85 7.14
N VAL A 51 4.01 3.71 7.27
CA VAL A 51 3.44 4.48 6.15
C VAL A 51 3.36 5.96 6.50
N SER A 52 3.42 6.84 5.48
CA SER A 52 3.20 8.27 5.68
C SER A 52 1.73 8.57 6.01
N VAL A 53 1.46 9.78 6.54
CA VAL A 53 0.09 10.20 6.84
C VAL A 53 -0.80 10.27 5.61
N GLU A 54 -0.27 10.64 4.43
CA GLU A 54 -1.01 10.65 3.17
C GLU A 54 -1.36 9.23 2.73
N SER A 55 -0.44 8.27 2.90
CA SER A 55 -0.70 6.87 2.62
C SER A 55 -1.69 6.27 3.61
N ALA A 56 -1.61 6.68 4.89
CA ALA A 56 -2.57 6.27 5.92
C ALA A 56 -3.98 6.80 5.60
N PHE A 57 -4.11 8.04 5.15
CA PHE A 57 -5.39 8.61 4.73
C PHE A 57 -5.98 7.87 3.53
N ARG A 58 -5.16 7.63 2.48
CA ARG A 58 -5.62 6.89 1.30
C ARG A 58 -6.03 5.46 1.64
N GLY A 59 -5.19 4.71 2.36
CA GLY A 59 -5.47 3.32 2.70
C GLY A 59 -6.70 3.15 3.60
N ALA A 60 -6.93 4.08 4.55
CA ALA A 60 -8.14 4.08 5.36
C ALA A 60 -9.41 4.36 4.52
N ARG A 61 -9.33 5.30 3.57
CA ARG A 61 -10.44 5.63 2.68
C ARG A 61 -10.74 4.51 1.68
N ASP A 62 -9.71 3.87 1.15
CA ASP A 62 -9.81 2.83 0.12
C ASP A 62 -10.10 1.44 0.74
N GLY A 63 -10.07 1.33 2.09
CA GLY A 63 -10.37 0.10 2.82
C GLY A 63 -9.22 -0.90 2.85
N ASP A 64 -7.99 -0.47 2.57
CA ASP A 64 -6.80 -1.33 2.58
C ASP A 64 -6.47 -1.80 4.00
N PHE A 65 -6.80 -1.00 5.00
CA PHE A 65 -6.64 -1.29 6.43
C PHE A 65 -7.58 -0.44 7.30
N THR A 66 -7.75 -0.86 8.54
CA THR A 66 -8.47 -0.06 9.55
C THR A 66 -7.48 0.88 10.24
N LEU A 67 -7.68 2.20 10.08
CA LEU A 67 -6.85 3.21 10.76
C LEU A 67 -7.41 3.48 12.16
N ILE A 68 -6.57 3.35 13.19
CA ILE A 68 -6.92 3.57 14.59
C ILE A 68 -6.14 4.76 15.16
N ASP A 69 -6.84 5.77 15.63
CA ASP A 69 -6.24 6.86 16.39
C ASP A 69 -6.20 6.50 17.88
N ILE A 70 -5.01 6.16 18.37
CA ILE A 70 -4.79 5.63 19.72
C ILE A 70 -4.53 6.72 20.77
N ARG A 71 -4.81 7.97 20.44
CA ARG A 71 -4.61 9.12 21.36
C ARG A 71 -5.67 9.12 22.46
N ARG A 72 -5.55 10.12 23.30
CA ARG A 72 -6.50 10.37 24.40
C ARG A 72 -7.71 11.19 23.93
N PRO A 73 -8.86 11.09 24.59
CA PRO A 73 -10.05 11.89 24.29
C PRO A 73 -9.81 13.41 24.29
N ASP A 74 -8.98 13.90 25.21
CA ASP A 74 -8.62 15.32 25.26
C ASP A 74 -7.78 15.79 24.05
N GLU A 75 -7.00 14.89 23.45
CA GLU A 75 -6.26 15.17 22.23
C GLU A 75 -7.19 15.19 21.01
N TRP A 76 -8.18 14.28 20.94
CA TRP A 76 -9.19 14.28 19.88
C TRP A 76 -10.06 15.54 19.93
N ALA A 77 -10.48 15.94 21.12
CA ALA A 77 -11.29 17.15 21.29
C ALA A 77 -10.56 18.44 20.86
N ARG A 78 -9.23 18.48 21.03
CA ARG A 78 -8.43 19.68 20.66
C ARG A 78 -8.11 19.76 19.17
N THR A 79 -7.86 18.63 18.51
CA THR A 79 -7.28 18.63 17.15
C THR A 79 -8.07 17.83 16.15
N GLY A 80 -9.19 17.25 16.56
CA GLY A 80 -9.94 16.29 15.74
C GLY A 80 -9.23 14.94 15.61
N VAL A 81 -9.90 14.02 14.94
CA VAL A 81 -9.43 12.68 14.54
C VAL A 81 -9.28 12.69 13.03
N GLY A 82 -8.26 12.08 12.47
CA GLY A 82 -8.09 11.98 11.02
C GLY A 82 -9.31 11.32 10.36
N VAL A 83 -9.80 11.89 9.26
CA VAL A 83 -10.93 11.30 8.54
C VAL A 83 -10.59 9.86 8.12
N GLY A 84 -11.50 8.93 8.42
CA GLY A 84 -11.31 7.50 8.21
C GLY A 84 -10.67 6.77 9.40
N ALA A 85 -10.16 7.49 10.41
CA ALA A 85 -9.63 6.86 11.62
C ALA A 85 -10.72 6.62 12.67
N ILE A 86 -10.61 5.50 13.38
CA ILE A 86 -11.46 5.15 14.52
C ILE A 86 -10.71 5.50 15.80
N PRO A 87 -11.25 6.37 16.66
CA PRO A 87 -10.60 6.72 17.93
C PRO A 87 -10.79 5.60 18.97
N ILE A 88 -9.68 5.09 19.52
CA ILE A 88 -9.67 4.14 20.64
C ILE A 88 -8.51 4.50 21.56
N ASP A 89 -8.80 4.94 22.80
CA ASP A 89 -7.75 5.31 23.76
C ASP A 89 -6.92 4.08 24.15
N MET A 90 -5.62 4.09 23.79
CA MET A 90 -4.72 2.96 24.07
C MET A 90 -4.54 2.64 25.57
N ARG A 91 -4.98 3.53 26.47
CA ARG A 91 -4.92 3.35 27.94
C ARG A 91 -6.15 2.62 28.48
N ASP A 92 -7.20 2.49 27.67
CA ASP A 92 -8.39 1.78 28.08
C ASP A 92 -8.02 0.30 28.36
N ARG A 93 -8.55 -0.22 29.48
CA ARG A 93 -8.35 -1.63 29.84
C ARG A 93 -8.92 -2.59 28.81
N ASP A 94 -9.99 -2.16 28.13
CA ASP A 94 -10.69 -2.93 27.11
C ASP A 94 -10.22 -2.62 25.69
N PHE A 95 -9.06 -1.94 25.54
CA PHE A 95 -8.52 -1.51 24.23
C PHE A 95 -8.52 -2.65 23.21
N VAL A 96 -7.99 -3.82 23.57
CA VAL A 96 -7.92 -4.98 22.63
C VAL A 96 -9.31 -5.48 22.25
N THR A 97 -10.25 -5.52 23.19
CA THR A 97 -11.64 -5.89 22.94
C THR A 97 -12.32 -4.89 21.99
N GLN A 98 -12.13 -3.61 22.22
CA GLN A 98 -12.64 -2.56 21.35
C GLN A 98 -12.02 -2.66 19.96
N LEU A 99 -10.70 -2.86 19.85
CA LEU A 99 -9.99 -3.04 18.58
C LEU A 99 -10.57 -4.24 17.80
N LEU A 100 -10.71 -5.39 18.45
CA LEU A 100 -11.26 -6.60 17.83
C LEU A 100 -12.72 -6.45 17.40
N SER A 101 -13.49 -5.54 18.00
CA SER A 101 -14.86 -5.23 17.54
C SER A 101 -14.89 -4.40 16.25
N LYS A 102 -13.76 -3.84 15.81
CA LYS A 102 -13.63 -2.98 14.62
C LYS A 102 -12.94 -3.68 13.45
N VAL A 103 -12.36 -4.85 13.66
CA VAL A 103 -11.61 -5.61 12.65
C VAL A 103 -12.10 -7.06 12.60
N SER A 104 -11.81 -7.76 11.50
CA SER A 104 -12.24 -9.15 11.30
C SER A 104 -11.47 -10.18 12.15
N GLY A 105 -10.32 -9.80 12.70
CA GLY A 105 -9.46 -10.69 13.49
C GLY A 105 -8.07 -10.10 13.71
N LYS A 106 -7.18 -10.89 14.31
CA LYS A 106 -5.80 -10.48 14.59
C LYS A 106 -4.89 -10.43 13.35
N ASP A 107 -5.32 -10.99 12.25
CA ASP A 107 -4.67 -10.99 10.94
C ASP A 107 -5.11 -9.82 10.03
N ALA A 108 -6.17 -9.10 10.44
CA ALA A 108 -6.64 -7.92 9.75
C ALA A 108 -5.56 -6.83 9.69
N ALA A 109 -5.51 -6.10 8.58
CA ALA A 109 -4.60 -4.97 8.43
C ALA A 109 -5.07 -3.78 9.29
N ILE A 110 -4.23 -3.34 10.22
CA ILE A 110 -4.51 -2.29 11.20
C ILE A 110 -3.39 -1.26 11.15
N ALA A 111 -3.72 -0.01 10.86
CA ALA A 111 -2.77 1.09 10.96
C ALA A 111 -2.99 1.86 12.28
N LEU A 112 -1.89 2.19 12.99
CA LEU A 112 -1.93 2.89 14.26
C LEU A 112 -1.35 4.28 14.11
N ILE A 113 -2.13 5.31 14.47
CA ILE A 113 -1.65 6.69 14.53
C ILE A 113 -1.77 7.23 15.96
N CYS A 114 -0.75 7.94 16.41
CA CYS A 114 -0.78 8.68 17.69
C CYS A 114 -0.39 10.15 17.47
N ALA A 115 0.04 10.87 18.48
CA ALA A 115 0.43 12.27 18.32
C ALA A 115 1.73 12.45 17.50
N ARG A 116 2.78 11.66 17.80
CA ARG A 116 4.14 11.85 17.26
C ARG A 116 4.89 10.52 16.99
N GLY A 117 4.20 9.43 16.74
CA GLY A 117 4.78 8.12 16.37
C GLY A 117 5.35 7.28 17.53
N VAL A 118 5.61 7.84 18.71
CA VAL A 118 6.24 7.10 19.81
C VAL A 118 5.30 6.06 20.42
N ARG A 119 4.05 6.44 20.68
CA ARG A 119 3.04 5.57 21.29
C ARG A 119 2.60 4.46 20.33
N SER A 120 2.42 4.79 19.05
CA SER A 120 2.00 3.82 18.03
C SER A 120 3.07 2.75 17.83
N ARG A 121 4.35 3.12 17.73
CA ARG A 121 5.47 2.17 17.66
C ARG A 121 5.50 1.23 18.87
N GLY A 122 5.35 1.76 20.09
CA GLY A 122 5.31 0.94 21.31
C GLY A 122 4.12 -0.01 21.35
N LEU A 123 2.95 0.45 20.87
CA LEU A 123 1.75 -0.38 20.82
C LEU A 123 1.82 -1.44 19.71
N THR A 124 2.40 -1.13 18.55
CA THR A 124 2.67 -2.09 17.47
C THR A 124 3.39 -3.31 18.03
N LYS A 125 4.51 -3.09 18.73
CA LYS A 125 5.27 -4.18 19.35
C LYS A 125 4.40 -5.03 20.29
N ARG A 126 3.66 -4.39 21.19
CA ARG A 126 2.78 -5.09 22.16
C ARG A 126 1.67 -5.90 21.48
N LEU A 127 1.06 -5.38 20.42
CA LEU A 127 0.03 -6.09 19.67
C LEU A 127 0.62 -7.27 18.89
N THR A 128 1.81 -7.11 18.31
CA THR A 128 2.52 -8.22 17.65
C THR A 128 2.81 -9.35 18.65
N GLU A 129 3.30 -9.02 19.85
CA GLU A 129 3.49 -10.00 20.94
C GLU A 129 2.18 -10.65 21.40
N ALA A 130 1.05 -9.93 21.28
CA ALA A 130 -0.30 -10.46 21.55
C ALA A 130 -0.90 -11.27 20.38
N GLY A 131 -0.13 -11.48 19.30
CA GLY A 131 -0.50 -12.34 18.16
C GLY A 131 -1.23 -11.61 17.02
N PHE A 132 -1.18 -10.27 16.98
CA PHE A 132 -1.60 -9.54 15.78
C PHE A 132 -0.48 -9.60 14.73
N THR A 133 -0.82 -9.94 13.49
CA THR A 133 0.19 -10.24 12.46
C THR A 133 0.33 -9.16 11.39
N ASN A 134 -0.55 -8.15 11.38
CA ASN A 134 -0.60 -7.16 10.30
C ASN A 134 -0.82 -5.74 10.84
N ILE A 135 0.16 -5.26 11.63
CA ILE A 135 0.12 -3.92 12.20
C ILE A 135 1.04 -2.96 11.43
N ILE A 136 0.52 -1.79 11.10
CA ILE A 136 1.15 -0.72 10.35
C ILE A 136 1.35 0.47 11.28
N ASP A 137 2.56 1.01 11.38
CA ASP A 137 2.82 2.24 12.14
C ASP A 137 2.69 3.48 11.25
N VAL A 138 2.14 4.57 11.80
CA VAL A 138 2.15 5.90 11.17
C VAL A 138 3.06 6.81 11.98
N PRO A 139 4.38 6.78 11.72
CA PRO A 139 5.40 7.38 12.60
C PRO A 139 5.37 8.90 12.65
N GLU A 140 4.81 9.55 11.64
CA GLU A 140 4.62 11.00 11.66
C GLU A 140 3.62 11.42 12.73
N GLY A 141 2.57 10.64 12.95
CA GLY A 141 1.49 10.95 13.87
C GLY A 141 0.61 12.12 13.43
N MET A 142 -0.24 12.59 14.33
CA MET A 142 -1.12 13.72 14.06
C MET A 142 -0.41 15.08 14.02
N GLN A 143 0.62 15.26 14.85
CA GLN A 143 1.28 16.57 15.09
C GLN A 143 2.64 16.69 14.40
N GLY A 144 3.08 15.66 13.68
CA GLY A 144 4.41 15.60 13.10
C GLY A 144 5.47 15.06 14.07
N SER A 145 6.55 14.57 13.49
CA SER A 145 7.71 14.00 14.17
C SER A 145 8.96 14.15 13.30
N GLY A 146 10.06 13.49 13.68
CA GLY A 146 11.24 13.38 12.79
C GLY A 146 10.97 12.60 11.50
N ALA A 147 9.83 11.90 11.39
CA ALA A 147 9.44 11.15 10.19
C ALA A 147 8.67 12.01 9.16
N GLY A 148 8.13 13.17 9.58
CA GLY A 148 7.40 14.04 8.66
C GLY A 148 6.46 15.04 9.35
N PRO A 149 5.69 15.82 8.57
CA PRO A 149 4.88 16.94 9.05
C PRO A 149 3.69 16.51 9.90
N GLY A 150 3.27 15.24 9.81
CA GLY A 150 2.09 14.72 10.47
C GLY A 150 0.78 15.09 9.78
N TRP A 151 -0.31 14.47 10.22
CA TRP A 151 -1.64 14.62 9.65
C TRP A 151 -2.09 16.08 9.51
N LEU A 152 -1.93 16.86 10.60
CA LEU A 152 -2.32 18.26 10.64
C LEU A 152 -1.39 19.13 9.78
N GLY A 153 -0.08 18.89 9.84
CA GLY A 153 0.91 19.62 9.06
C GLY A 153 0.81 19.35 7.56
N ALA A 154 0.35 18.17 7.16
CA ALA A 154 0.04 17.81 5.78
C ALA A 154 -1.32 18.38 5.30
N GLY A 155 -2.08 19.07 6.16
CA GLY A 155 -3.39 19.63 5.82
C GLY A 155 -4.47 18.59 5.55
N LEU A 156 -4.31 17.36 6.05
CA LEU A 156 -5.28 16.28 5.85
C LEU A 156 -6.55 16.53 6.69
N PRO A 157 -7.73 16.10 6.21
CA PRO A 157 -8.99 16.42 6.84
C PRO A 157 -9.16 15.69 8.19
N VAL A 158 -9.81 16.37 9.14
CA VAL A 158 -10.16 15.85 10.46
C VAL A 158 -11.65 15.94 10.72
N THR A 159 -12.16 15.11 11.62
CA THR A 159 -13.51 15.17 12.19
C THR A 159 -13.43 15.24 13.70
N PHE A 160 -14.42 15.86 14.34
CA PHE A 160 -14.51 15.93 15.79
C PHE A 160 -15.55 14.92 16.28
N PRO A 161 -15.16 14.00 17.19
CA PRO A 161 -16.06 13.00 17.76
C PRO A 161 -17.05 13.61 18.76
#